data_026f74bde679a084977bb469a041b276
#
_entry.id   026f74bde679a084977bb469a041b276
#
_cell.length_a   1.000
_cell.length_b   1.000
_cell.length_c   1.000
_cell.angle_alpha   90.00
_cell.angle_beta   90.00
_cell.angle_gamma   90.00
#
_symmetry.space_group_name_H-M   'P 1'
#
loop_
_entity.id
_entity.type
_entity.pdbx_description
1 polymer ?
#
loop_
_entity_poly.entity_id
_entity_poly.type
_entity_poly.pdbx_seq_one_letter_code
_entity_poly.pdbx_strand_id
1 'polypeptide(L)'
;MNRYLLTVAFILSALFTNGQTISHDNVQQILSDILTAQKALQGAVILSDMKGNDIASADCRMTKRGPKACKQDFMNIAAEKSKQFSYDGCRLDYVGLESLDIAAKGATVRANRKRHYWGSLTAYYPAENPQYRIFVIMEQNIYNGTYYGVPLCAPVVARIIKSLNN
;
A
#
# COMPACT_ATOMS: atom_id res chain seq x y z
N MET A 1 49.29 10.40 -15.23
CA MET A 1 48.54 10.81 -14.07
C MET A 1 47.05 10.69 -14.39
N ASN A 2 46.30 9.91 -13.60
CA ASN A 2 44.84 9.76 -13.55
C ASN A 2 44.08 8.98 -14.65
N ARG A 3 44.44 7.71 -14.80
CA ARG A 3 43.53 6.72 -15.44
C ARG A 3 42.78 5.84 -14.40
N TYR A 4 43.12 5.93 -13.13
CA TYR A 4 42.53 5.09 -12.04
C TYR A 4 41.35 5.72 -11.31
N LEU A 5 41.08 7.03 -11.50
CA LEU A 5 39.96 7.73 -10.82
C LEU A 5 38.60 7.55 -11.50
N LEU A 6 38.60 7.18 -12.79
CA LEU A 6 37.34 6.97 -13.54
C LEU A 6 36.75 5.56 -13.33
N THR A 7 37.57 4.58 -12.91
CA THR A 7 37.11 3.21 -12.72
C THR A 7 36.42 2.99 -11.38
N VAL A 8 36.74 3.79 -10.37
CA VAL A 8 36.11 3.68 -9.02
C VAL A 8 34.72 4.29 -8.97
N ALA A 9 34.45 5.34 -9.76
CA ALA A 9 33.13 5.96 -9.83
C ALA A 9 32.06 5.07 -10.51
N PHE A 10 32.47 4.17 -11.40
CA PHE A 10 31.54 3.26 -12.09
C PHE A 10 31.19 2.01 -11.27
N ILE A 11 32.03 1.62 -10.32
CA ILE A 11 31.78 0.45 -9.45
C ILE A 11 30.86 0.81 -8.29
N LEU A 12 30.84 2.08 -7.84
CA LEU A 12 29.92 2.51 -6.77
C LEU A 12 28.47 2.70 -7.25
N SER A 13 28.24 2.92 -8.54
CA SER A 13 26.88 3.04 -9.09
C SER A 13 26.20 1.70 -9.36
N ALA A 14 26.95 0.60 -9.40
CA ALA A 14 26.42 -0.74 -9.67
C ALA A 14 25.95 -1.50 -8.41
N LEU A 15 26.17 -0.94 -7.21
CA LEU A 15 25.80 -1.60 -5.94
C LEU A 15 24.41 -1.17 -5.40
N PHE A 16 23.68 -0.31 -6.13
CA PHE A 16 22.35 0.16 -5.69
C PHE A 16 21.18 -0.31 -6.56
N THR A 17 21.35 -1.34 -7.40
CA THR A 17 20.29 -1.81 -8.29
C THR A 17 19.91 -3.29 -8.07
N ASN A 18 19.76 -3.73 -6.83
CA ASN A 18 19.06 -4.97 -6.50
C ASN A 18 17.80 -4.70 -5.69
N GLY A 19 17.10 -3.57 -5.92
CA GLY A 19 15.71 -3.43 -5.51
C GLY A 19 14.85 -4.26 -6.46
N GLN A 20 14.29 -5.37 -6.01
CA GLN A 20 13.25 -6.04 -6.78
C GLN A 20 12.12 -5.05 -7.04
N THR A 21 11.90 -4.72 -8.29
CA THR A 21 10.81 -3.84 -8.69
C THR A 21 9.51 -4.59 -8.47
N ILE A 22 8.76 -4.21 -7.44
CA ILE A 22 7.43 -4.79 -7.21
C ILE A 22 6.55 -4.50 -8.43
N SER A 23 5.93 -5.54 -8.99
CA SER A 23 5.09 -5.41 -10.18
C SER A 23 3.64 -5.11 -9.83
N HIS A 24 2.89 -4.53 -10.78
CA HIS A 24 1.44 -4.38 -10.67
C HIS A 24 0.74 -5.71 -10.39
N ASP A 25 1.15 -6.79 -11.06
CA ASP A 25 0.56 -8.13 -10.87
C ASP A 25 0.78 -8.66 -9.45
N ASN A 26 1.95 -8.40 -8.86
CA ASN A 26 2.25 -8.79 -7.48
C ASN A 26 1.34 -8.03 -6.50
N VAL A 27 1.20 -6.71 -6.66
CA VAL A 27 0.31 -5.89 -5.81
C VAL A 27 -1.16 -6.30 -6.00
N GLN A 28 -1.58 -6.60 -7.25
CA GLN A 28 -2.92 -7.10 -7.57
C GLN A 28 -3.22 -8.42 -6.86
N GLN A 29 -2.28 -9.37 -6.87
CA GLN A 29 -2.43 -10.66 -6.21
C GLN A 29 -2.53 -10.49 -4.68
N ILE A 30 -1.65 -9.67 -4.10
CA ILE A 30 -1.68 -9.36 -2.65
C ILE A 30 -3.05 -8.80 -2.26
N LEU A 31 -3.55 -7.82 -3.01
CA LEU A 31 -4.85 -7.18 -2.72
C LEU A 31 -6.00 -8.19 -2.81
N SER A 32 -6.04 -8.98 -3.87
CA SER A 32 -7.08 -10.00 -4.11
C SER A 32 -7.12 -11.05 -3.00
N ASP A 33 -5.96 -11.56 -2.58
CA ASP A 33 -5.84 -12.54 -1.50
C ASP A 33 -6.38 -11.98 -0.17
N ILE A 34 -6.01 -10.76 0.17
CA ILE A 34 -6.43 -10.13 1.43
C ILE A 34 -7.92 -9.80 1.41
N LEU A 35 -8.45 -9.29 0.30
CA LEU A 35 -9.90 -9.07 0.15
C LEU A 35 -10.69 -10.35 0.36
N THR A 36 -10.20 -11.45 -0.21
CA THR A 36 -10.82 -12.78 -0.05
C THR A 36 -10.78 -13.23 1.40
N ALA A 37 -9.61 -13.17 2.05
CA ALA A 37 -9.42 -13.61 3.42
C ALA A 37 -10.27 -12.80 4.42
N GLN A 38 -10.39 -11.50 4.20
CA GLN A 38 -11.16 -10.59 5.08
C GLN A 38 -12.64 -10.47 4.70
N LYS A 39 -13.07 -11.11 3.60
CA LYS A 39 -14.43 -10.97 3.04
C LYS A 39 -14.79 -9.51 2.75
N ALA A 40 -13.79 -8.70 2.40
CA ALA A 40 -13.99 -7.31 2.03
C ALA A 40 -14.62 -7.23 0.63
N LEU A 41 -15.32 -6.13 0.35
CA LEU A 41 -16.12 -6.00 -0.87
C LEU A 41 -15.29 -5.52 -2.05
N GLN A 42 -14.43 -4.55 -1.81
CA GLN A 42 -13.51 -3.99 -2.80
C GLN A 42 -12.36 -3.28 -2.11
N GLY A 43 -11.28 -3.04 -2.85
CA GLY A 43 -10.11 -2.34 -2.37
C GLY A 43 -9.28 -1.78 -3.50
N ALA A 44 -8.41 -0.84 -3.15
CA ALA A 44 -7.40 -0.28 -4.02
C ALA A 44 -6.09 -0.06 -3.25
N VAL A 45 -4.99 -0.19 -3.96
CA VAL A 45 -3.63 0.06 -3.47
C VAL A 45 -2.92 0.99 -4.43
N ILE A 46 -2.21 1.97 -3.90
CA ILE A 46 -1.30 2.83 -4.63
C ILE A 46 0.05 2.80 -3.92
N LEU A 47 1.06 2.27 -4.58
CA LEU A 47 2.46 2.33 -4.17
C LEU A 47 3.16 3.40 -5.00
N SER A 48 3.70 4.41 -4.35
CA SER A 48 4.40 5.52 -5.00
C SER A 48 5.74 5.81 -4.34
N ASP A 49 6.61 6.51 -5.05
CA ASP A 49 7.78 7.15 -4.45
C ASP A 49 7.36 8.41 -3.64
N MET A 50 8.33 9.01 -2.95
CA MET A 50 8.08 10.23 -2.16
C MET A 50 7.87 11.49 -3.02
N LYS A 51 8.11 11.42 -4.33
CA LYS A 51 7.81 12.49 -5.30
C LYS A 51 6.37 12.39 -5.83
N GLY A 52 5.67 11.28 -5.51
CA GLY A 52 4.32 11.01 -5.96
C GLY A 52 4.23 10.28 -7.30
N ASN A 53 5.34 9.74 -7.81
CA ASN A 53 5.32 8.90 -9.00
C ASN A 53 4.80 7.51 -8.62
N ASP A 54 3.80 7.01 -9.32
CA ASP A 54 3.26 5.67 -9.10
C ASP A 54 4.27 4.62 -9.55
N ILE A 55 4.60 3.70 -8.63
CA ILE A 55 5.46 2.54 -8.88
C ILE A 55 4.61 1.34 -9.28
N ALA A 56 3.56 1.08 -8.49
CA ALA A 56 2.59 0.05 -8.77
C ALA A 56 1.23 0.41 -8.16
N SER A 57 0.17 0.05 -8.85
CA SER A 57 -1.20 0.22 -8.33
C SER A 57 -2.04 -0.99 -8.70
N ALA A 58 -3.05 -1.26 -7.88
CA ALA A 58 -4.00 -2.32 -8.09
C ALA A 58 -5.36 -1.94 -7.56
N ASP A 59 -6.40 -2.49 -8.17
CA ASP A 59 -7.75 -2.43 -7.64
C ASP A 59 -8.47 -3.78 -7.81
N CYS A 60 -9.36 -4.08 -6.88
CA CYS A 60 -10.12 -5.30 -6.92
C CYS A 60 -11.47 -5.14 -6.22
N ARG A 61 -12.53 -5.66 -6.81
CA ARG A 61 -13.81 -5.90 -6.14
C ARG A 61 -14.17 -7.38 -6.18
N MET A 62 -14.72 -7.87 -5.10
CA MET A 62 -15.17 -9.25 -5.00
C MET A 62 -16.57 -9.41 -5.60
N THR A 63 -16.74 -10.43 -6.41
CA THR A 63 -18.04 -10.80 -7.00
C THR A 63 -18.30 -12.27 -6.76
N LYS A 64 -19.54 -12.73 -6.98
CA LYS A 64 -19.88 -14.16 -6.92
C LYS A 64 -19.06 -15.04 -7.90
N ARG A 65 -18.48 -14.42 -8.94
CA ARG A 65 -17.67 -15.09 -9.97
C ARG A 65 -16.16 -14.88 -9.78
N GLY A 66 -15.75 -14.31 -8.63
CA GLY A 66 -14.36 -14.01 -8.31
C GLY A 66 -14.01 -12.52 -8.38
N PRO A 67 -12.73 -12.18 -8.26
CA PRO A 67 -12.23 -10.81 -8.28
C PRO A 67 -12.40 -10.17 -9.68
N LYS A 68 -12.67 -8.88 -9.70
CA LYS A 68 -12.76 -8.03 -10.91
C LYS A 68 -12.22 -6.65 -10.61
N ALA A 69 -11.89 -5.86 -11.63
CA ALA A 69 -11.57 -4.45 -11.47
C ALA A 69 -12.69 -3.67 -10.77
N CYS A 70 -12.32 -2.68 -9.98
CA CYS A 70 -13.25 -1.77 -9.33
C CYS A 70 -14.02 -0.94 -10.36
N LYS A 71 -15.12 -0.31 -9.92
CA LYS A 71 -15.73 0.76 -10.69
C LYS A 71 -14.85 1.99 -10.67
N GLN A 72 -14.85 2.76 -11.75
CA GLN A 72 -14.05 3.98 -11.88
C GLN A 72 -14.28 4.97 -10.73
N ASP A 73 -15.53 5.09 -10.26
CA ASP A 73 -15.86 5.96 -9.12
C ASP A 73 -15.09 5.61 -7.84
N PHE A 74 -14.89 4.32 -7.58
CA PHE A 74 -14.10 3.88 -6.41
C PHE A 74 -12.61 4.20 -6.57
N MET A 75 -12.06 4.03 -7.77
CA MET A 75 -10.68 4.39 -8.06
C MET A 75 -10.44 5.90 -7.94
N ASN A 76 -11.40 6.72 -8.39
CA ASN A 76 -11.34 8.17 -8.21
C ASN A 76 -11.32 8.55 -6.72
N ILE A 77 -12.15 7.89 -5.90
CA ILE A 77 -12.13 8.07 -4.44
C ILE A 77 -10.78 7.65 -3.86
N ALA A 78 -10.22 6.52 -4.27
CA ALA A 78 -8.91 6.05 -3.81
C ALA A 78 -7.82 7.07 -4.14
N ALA A 79 -7.77 7.55 -5.37
CA ALA A 79 -6.80 8.55 -5.82
C ALA A 79 -6.91 9.89 -5.06
N GLU A 80 -8.13 10.36 -4.79
CA GLU A 80 -8.38 11.57 -4.00
C GLU A 80 -7.95 11.38 -2.54
N LYS A 81 -8.40 10.29 -1.91
CA LYS A 81 -8.08 9.98 -0.51
C LYS A 81 -6.59 9.76 -0.29
N SER A 82 -5.89 9.20 -1.26
CA SER A 82 -4.44 8.99 -1.17
C SER A 82 -3.67 10.31 -0.96
N LYS A 83 -4.20 11.45 -1.37
CA LYS A 83 -3.57 12.76 -1.25
C LYS A 83 -3.80 13.43 0.12
N GLN A 84 -4.69 12.90 0.96
CA GLN A 84 -5.12 13.56 2.21
C GLN A 84 -4.14 13.41 3.37
N PHE A 85 -3.20 12.47 3.31
CA PHE A 85 -2.25 12.21 4.39
C PHE A 85 -0.84 12.57 3.96
N SER A 86 -0.23 13.48 4.71
CA SER A 86 1.19 13.80 4.61
C SER A 86 2.00 12.99 5.61
N TYR A 87 3.28 12.82 5.31
CA TYR A 87 4.23 12.22 6.24
C TYR A 87 4.44 13.14 7.46
N ASP A 88 4.23 12.58 8.64
CA ASP A 88 4.44 13.27 9.93
C ASP A 88 5.36 12.48 10.89
N GLY A 89 5.96 11.38 10.39
CA GLY A 89 6.86 10.52 11.17
C GLY A 89 6.18 9.68 12.26
N CYS A 90 4.85 9.74 12.37
CA CYS A 90 4.12 9.05 13.42
C CYS A 90 4.16 7.52 13.22
N ARG A 91 4.81 6.80 14.14
CA ARG A 91 4.83 5.34 14.14
C ARG A 91 3.48 4.80 14.62
N LEU A 92 2.98 3.80 13.91
CA LEU A 92 1.73 3.14 14.25
C LEU A 92 2.02 1.89 15.09
N ASP A 93 1.63 1.97 16.37
CA ASP A 93 1.64 0.80 17.26
C ASP A 93 0.38 -0.04 16.98
N TYR A 94 0.55 -1.08 16.16
CA TYR A 94 -0.54 -2.00 15.80
C TYR A 94 -0.01 -3.42 15.60
N VAL A 95 -0.70 -4.39 16.23
CA VAL A 95 -0.36 -5.82 16.17
C VAL A 95 -0.21 -6.30 14.73
N GLY A 96 0.98 -6.80 14.40
CA GLY A 96 1.35 -7.27 13.05
C GLY A 96 2.07 -6.23 12.18
N LEU A 97 2.26 -5.01 12.67
CA LEU A 97 3.04 -3.96 12.01
C LEU A 97 4.26 -3.51 12.82
N GLU A 98 4.38 -3.94 14.10
CA GLU A 98 5.42 -3.50 15.03
C GLU A 98 6.84 -3.87 14.56
N SER A 99 6.96 -4.96 13.83
CA SER A 99 8.23 -5.41 13.25
C SER A 99 8.60 -4.69 11.95
N LEU A 100 7.69 -3.88 11.42
CA LEU A 100 7.91 -3.13 10.20
C LEU A 100 8.38 -1.72 10.55
N ASP A 101 9.44 -1.28 9.90
CA ASP A 101 9.96 0.09 10.07
C ASP A 101 9.09 1.07 9.27
N ILE A 102 7.87 1.35 9.75
CA ILE A 102 6.91 2.24 9.07
C ILE A 102 6.44 3.39 9.95
N ALA A 103 6.21 4.55 9.33
CA ALA A 103 5.32 5.58 9.84
C ALA A 103 3.98 5.45 9.12
N ALA A 104 2.86 5.39 9.85
CA ALA A 104 1.58 5.12 9.23
C ALA A 104 0.41 5.83 9.91
N LYS A 105 -0.64 6.10 9.11
CA LYS A 105 -1.86 6.74 9.58
C LYS A 105 -3.09 6.09 8.94
N GLY A 106 -4.03 5.67 9.78
CA GLY A 106 -5.28 5.06 9.33
C GLY A 106 -6.48 5.97 9.49
N ALA A 107 -7.49 5.73 8.68
CA ALA A 107 -8.80 6.38 8.81
C ALA A 107 -9.93 5.41 8.53
N THR A 108 -11.11 5.72 9.08
CA THR A 108 -12.34 4.98 8.83
C THR A 108 -13.46 5.97 8.59
N VAL A 109 -14.14 5.85 7.46
CA VAL A 109 -15.28 6.69 7.10
C VAL A 109 -16.47 5.83 6.69
N ARG A 110 -17.66 6.31 6.99
CA ARG A 110 -18.87 5.65 6.51
C ARG A 110 -18.99 5.79 5.00
N ALA A 111 -19.19 4.68 4.31
CA ALA A 111 -19.50 4.68 2.88
C ALA A 111 -20.92 5.20 2.62
N ASN A 112 -21.22 5.59 1.38
CA ASN A 112 -22.55 6.05 0.97
C ASN A 112 -23.64 4.96 1.03
N ARG A 113 -23.27 3.74 1.39
CA ARG A 113 -24.17 2.60 1.58
C ARG A 113 -24.38 2.33 3.07
N LYS A 114 -25.62 2.02 3.46
CA LYS A 114 -25.94 1.67 4.86
C LYS A 114 -25.10 0.48 5.31
N ARG A 115 -24.46 0.58 6.50
CA ARG A 115 -23.62 -0.46 7.12
C ARG A 115 -22.33 -0.80 6.37
N HIS A 116 -21.88 0.05 5.46
CA HIS A 116 -20.62 -0.06 4.78
C HIS A 116 -19.66 1.04 5.24
N TYR A 117 -18.39 0.70 5.33
CA TYR A 117 -17.32 1.60 5.73
C TYR A 117 -16.14 1.47 4.78
N TRP A 118 -15.47 2.57 4.56
CA TRP A 118 -14.16 2.62 3.96
C TRP A 118 -13.12 2.73 5.05
N GLY A 119 -12.26 1.70 5.16
CA GLY A 119 -11.05 1.75 5.95
C GLY A 119 -9.89 2.10 5.05
N SER A 120 -9.02 3.00 5.49
CA SER A 120 -7.80 3.33 4.76
C SER A 120 -6.57 3.36 5.67
N LEU A 121 -5.40 3.11 5.09
CA LEU A 121 -4.11 3.18 5.73
C LEU A 121 -3.10 3.76 4.75
N THR A 122 -2.40 4.82 5.18
CA THR A 122 -1.22 5.33 4.50
C THR A 122 0.00 4.95 5.30
N ALA A 123 0.95 4.27 4.69
CA ALA A 123 2.22 3.91 5.30
C ALA A 123 3.39 4.50 4.50
N TYR A 124 4.41 4.92 5.21
CA TYR A 124 5.68 5.43 4.69
C TYR A 124 6.78 4.50 5.13
N TYR A 125 7.59 4.03 4.19
CA TYR A 125 8.61 3.04 4.43
C TYR A 125 9.94 3.42 3.77
N PRO A 126 11.10 3.28 4.46
CA PRO A 126 11.27 3.12 5.92
C PRO A 126 10.73 4.32 6.71
N ALA A 127 10.51 4.18 8.03
CA ALA A 127 9.87 5.21 8.85
C ALA A 127 10.70 6.50 8.98
N GLU A 128 12.02 6.40 9.12
CA GLU A 128 12.88 7.57 9.36
C GLU A 128 13.28 8.30 8.08
N ASN A 129 13.47 7.55 6.99
CA ASN A 129 13.84 8.10 5.68
C ASN A 129 13.00 7.47 4.59
N PRO A 130 11.74 7.84 4.47
CA PRO A 130 10.80 7.16 3.60
C PRO A 130 11.20 7.29 2.13
N GLN A 131 11.21 6.14 1.45
CA GLN A 131 11.41 6.02 0.01
C GLN A 131 10.11 5.66 -0.70
N TYR A 132 9.21 5.00 0.02
CA TYR A 132 7.94 4.51 -0.48
C TYR A 132 6.77 5.04 0.34
N ARG A 133 5.70 5.33 -0.37
CA ARG A 133 4.39 5.60 0.18
C ARG A 133 3.42 4.53 -0.30
N ILE A 134 2.76 3.85 0.63
CA ILE A 134 1.78 2.81 0.37
C ILE A 134 0.44 3.30 0.87
N PHE A 135 -0.50 3.54 -0.02
CA PHE A 135 -1.88 3.86 0.32
C PHE A 135 -2.77 2.68 0.03
N VAL A 136 -3.56 2.27 1.00
CA VAL A 136 -4.56 1.21 0.88
C VAL A 136 -5.92 1.75 1.31
N ILE A 137 -6.95 1.47 0.54
CA ILE A 137 -8.35 1.71 0.93
C ILE A 137 -9.17 0.47 0.61
N MET A 138 -10.03 0.06 1.55
CA MET A 138 -10.90 -1.10 1.38
C MET A 138 -12.30 -0.80 1.88
N GLU A 139 -13.32 -1.32 1.20
CA GLU A 139 -14.71 -1.25 1.63
C GLU A 139 -15.12 -2.54 2.32
N GLN A 140 -15.72 -2.39 3.51
CA GLN A 140 -16.18 -3.51 4.31
C GLN A 140 -17.61 -3.29 4.83
N ASN A 141 -18.38 -4.37 4.90
CA ASN A 141 -19.64 -4.39 5.60
C ASN A 141 -19.40 -4.76 7.08
N ILE A 142 -20.06 -4.08 8.01
CA ILE A 142 -19.90 -4.32 9.48
C ILE A 142 -20.16 -5.78 9.90
N TYR A 143 -20.88 -6.54 9.11
CA TYR A 143 -21.18 -7.96 9.43
C TYR A 143 -20.13 -8.95 8.93
N ASN A 144 -19.21 -8.52 8.08
CA ASN A 144 -18.23 -9.41 7.47
C ASN A 144 -16.89 -9.47 8.23
N GLY A 145 -16.70 -8.63 9.24
CA GLY A 145 -15.47 -8.54 10.01
C GLY A 145 -15.10 -7.12 10.40
N THR A 146 -13.81 -6.87 10.61
CA THR A 146 -13.35 -5.53 10.95
C THR A 146 -13.53 -4.57 9.77
N TYR A 147 -13.96 -3.36 10.08
CA TYR A 147 -14.10 -2.25 9.12
C TYR A 147 -13.21 -1.04 9.48
N TYR A 148 -12.47 -1.13 10.58
CA TYR A 148 -11.50 -0.10 10.95
C TYR A 148 -10.32 -0.09 9.99
N GLY A 149 -9.87 1.11 9.60
CA GLY A 149 -8.86 1.29 8.55
C GLY A 149 -7.57 0.54 8.79
N VAL A 150 -7.00 0.64 9.99
CA VAL A 150 -5.74 -0.03 10.30
C VAL A 150 -5.86 -1.54 10.22
N PRO A 151 -6.71 -2.23 11.01
CA PRO A 151 -6.78 -3.69 10.97
C PRO A 151 -7.27 -4.24 9.62
N LEU A 152 -8.04 -3.46 8.87
CA LEU A 152 -8.51 -3.86 7.54
C LEU A 152 -7.39 -3.81 6.49
N CYS A 153 -6.56 -2.76 6.51
CA CYS A 153 -5.56 -2.48 5.47
C CYS A 153 -4.14 -2.95 5.82
N ALA A 154 -3.81 -3.10 7.10
CA ALA A 154 -2.48 -3.48 7.57
C ALA A 154 -1.91 -4.75 6.92
N PRO A 155 -2.67 -5.84 6.70
CA PRO A 155 -2.15 -7.03 6.06
C PRO A 155 -1.66 -6.80 4.61
N VAL A 156 -2.28 -5.86 3.89
CA VAL A 156 -1.85 -5.49 2.53
C VAL A 156 -0.51 -4.77 2.61
N VAL A 157 -0.39 -3.76 3.48
CA VAL A 157 0.84 -3.00 3.69
C VAL A 157 1.99 -3.93 4.09
N ALA A 158 1.77 -4.82 5.05
CA ALA A 158 2.79 -5.75 5.53
C ALA A 158 3.31 -6.66 4.40
N ARG A 159 2.43 -7.20 3.55
CA ARG A 159 2.83 -8.05 2.42
C ARG A 159 3.59 -7.27 1.34
N ILE A 160 3.19 -6.02 1.06
CA ILE A 160 3.91 -5.15 0.10
C ILE A 160 5.33 -4.88 0.60
N ILE A 161 5.50 -4.46 1.88
CA ILE A 161 6.82 -4.19 2.46
C ILE A 161 7.69 -5.45 2.44
N LYS A 162 7.11 -6.61 2.78
CA LYS A 162 7.84 -7.87 2.68
C LYS A 162 8.32 -8.16 1.25
N SER A 163 7.51 -7.82 0.24
CA SER A 163 7.90 -7.99 -1.17
C SER A 163 8.94 -6.98 -1.63
N LEU A 164 9.02 -5.80 -1.02
CA LEU A 164 10.07 -4.80 -1.29
C LEU A 164 11.43 -5.20 -0.71
N ASN A 165 11.45 -6.11 0.29
CA ASN A 165 12.66 -6.54 1.01
C ASN A 165 13.21 -7.88 0.52
N ASN A 166 12.53 -8.55 -0.40
CA ASN A 166 12.98 -9.81 -1.03
C ASN A 166 13.67 -9.55 -2.35
#